data_bcb30e0ac03c9493cc0ba5d8f07ffa24
#
_entry.id   bcb30e0ac03c9493cc0ba5d8f07ffa24
#
_cell.length_a   1.000
_cell.length_b   1.000
_cell.length_c   1.000
_cell.angle_alpha   90.00
_cell.angle_beta   90.00
_cell.angle_gamma   90.00
#
_symmetry.space_group_name_H-M   'P 1'
#
loop_
_entity.id
_entity.type
_entity.pdbx_description
1 polymer ?
#
loop_
_entity_poly.entity_id
_entity_poly.type
_entity_poly.pdbx_seq_one_letter_code
_entity_poly.pdbx_strand_id
1 'polypeptide(L)'
;MPKTIVLNDFTTCTGSVFCDVKEIRENFKSQSEQLIKAFDLAKSKLNIQSNIKLHFRNIRQKKGKTTFGQFYNNTKTVEIDCKNFDLKSKVNTIIHELVHAQQYEQKRLSLKGKMYKFEGEQFEQPKDHDEYYNLPWEVEAREIAKKHTNSIMKAIA
;
A
#
# COMPACT_ATOMS: atom_id res chain seq x y z
N MET A 1 8.79 18.54 -7.79
CA MET A 1 8.03 17.52 -7.03
C MET A 1 7.98 16.21 -7.81
N PRO A 2 8.22 15.06 -7.16
CA PRO A 2 8.08 13.78 -7.85
C PRO A 2 6.63 13.58 -8.31
N LYS A 3 6.48 13.23 -9.57
CA LYS A 3 5.17 13.07 -10.19
C LYS A 3 4.59 11.69 -9.80
N THR A 4 3.36 11.66 -9.32
CA THR A 4 2.64 10.42 -9.07
C THR A 4 2.09 9.86 -10.38
N ILE A 5 2.47 8.62 -10.69
CA ILE A 5 1.92 7.89 -11.84
C ILE A 5 0.83 6.97 -11.31
N VAL A 6 -0.39 7.16 -11.80
CA VAL A 6 -1.54 6.35 -11.38
C VAL A 6 -1.86 5.32 -12.46
N LEU A 7 -1.90 4.06 -12.07
CA LEU A 7 -2.26 2.93 -12.93
C LEU A 7 -3.58 2.35 -12.46
N ASN A 8 -4.55 2.26 -13.35
CA ASN A 8 -5.86 1.69 -13.07
C ASN A 8 -6.00 0.37 -13.83
N ASP A 9 -6.10 -0.73 -13.11
CA ASP A 9 -6.29 -2.05 -13.73
C ASP A 9 -7.54 -2.71 -13.15
N PHE A 10 -8.63 -2.58 -13.90
CA PHE A 10 -9.91 -3.19 -13.58
C PHE A 10 -10.15 -4.50 -14.35
N THR A 11 -9.21 -4.87 -15.23
CA THR A 11 -9.37 -6.05 -16.09
C THR A 11 -8.97 -7.34 -15.41
N THR A 12 -8.26 -7.27 -14.29
CA THR A 12 -7.76 -8.43 -13.54
C THR A 12 -8.81 -9.08 -12.65
N CYS A 13 -10.06 -8.70 -12.79
CA CYS A 13 -11.17 -9.31 -12.07
C CYS A 13 -11.45 -10.71 -12.67
N THR A 14 -10.59 -11.67 -12.35
CA THR A 14 -10.72 -13.03 -12.86
C THR A 14 -11.33 -13.96 -11.81
N GLY A 15 -12.29 -14.79 -12.23
CA GLY A 15 -12.74 -15.94 -11.47
C GLY A 15 -13.94 -15.74 -10.57
N SER A 16 -14.63 -14.60 -10.61
CA SER A 16 -15.92 -14.42 -9.95
C SER A 16 -16.99 -14.09 -10.98
N VAL A 17 -18.03 -14.89 -11.03
CA VAL A 17 -19.24 -14.66 -11.85
C VAL A 17 -19.93 -13.34 -11.48
N PHE A 18 -19.60 -12.79 -10.32
CA PHE A 18 -20.22 -11.58 -9.75
C PHE A 18 -19.32 -10.36 -9.81
N CYS A 19 -18.20 -10.40 -10.50
CA CYS A 19 -17.32 -9.26 -10.62
C CYS A 19 -17.83 -8.29 -11.67
N ASP A 20 -18.56 -7.26 -11.24
CA ASP A 20 -19.01 -6.19 -12.12
C ASP A 20 -17.91 -5.13 -12.23
N VAL A 21 -17.17 -5.18 -13.34
CA VAL A 21 -16.09 -4.22 -13.62
C VAL A 21 -16.63 -2.79 -13.71
N LYS A 22 -17.86 -2.62 -14.20
CA LYS A 22 -18.51 -1.31 -14.29
C LYS A 22 -18.78 -0.74 -12.90
N GLU A 23 -19.31 -1.55 -12.00
CA GLU A 23 -19.57 -1.15 -10.60
C GLU A 23 -18.25 -0.77 -9.89
N ILE A 24 -17.19 -1.56 -10.07
CA ILE A 24 -15.87 -1.24 -9.51
C ILE A 24 -15.39 0.11 -10.02
N ARG A 25 -15.52 0.37 -11.32
CA ARG A 25 -15.11 1.64 -11.92
C ARG A 25 -15.90 2.82 -11.35
N GLU A 26 -17.22 2.68 -11.23
CA GLU A 26 -18.06 3.74 -10.69
C GLU A 26 -17.76 4.03 -9.23
N ASN A 27 -17.64 3.01 -8.40
CA ASN A 27 -17.29 3.15 -6.99
C ASN A 27 -15.89 3.75 -6.84
N PHE A 28 -14.94 3.28 -7.61
CA PHE A 28 -13.57 3.79 -7.61
C PHE A 28 -13.52 5.24 -8.07
N LYS A 29 -14.27 5.58 -9.13
CA LYS A 29 -14.29 6.96 -9.66
C LYS A 29 -14.74 7.97 -8.61
N SER A 30 -15.68 7.61 -7.74
CA SER A 30 -16.13 8.49 -6.66
C SER A 30 -15.06 8.71 -5.59
N GLN A 31 -14.11 7.81 -5.45
CA GLN A 31 -13.06 7.86 -4.43
C GLN A 31 -11.67 8.19 -4.99
N SER A 32 -11.48 8.09 -6.31
CA SER A 32 -10.15 8.16 -6.92
C SER A 32 -9.41 9.46 -6.62
N GLU A 33 -10.08 10.59 -6.72
CA GLU A 33 -9.46 11.90 -6.44
C GLU A 33 -9.02 11.99 -4.97
N GLN A 34 -9.87 11.50 -4.05
CA GLN A 34 -9.53 11.47 -2.63
C GLN A 34 -8.35 10.56 -2.36
N LEU A 35 -8.29 9.39 -3.00
CA LEU A 35 -7.18 8.44 -2.81
C LEU A 35 -5.88 8.96 -3.38
N ILE A 36 -5.90 9.61 -4.54
CA ILE A 36 -4.70 10.24 -5.13
C ILE A 36 -4.21 11.38 -4.22
N LYS A 37 -5.12 12.19 -3.71
CA LYS A 37 -4.79 13.26 -2.78
C LYS A 37 -4.20 12.72 -1.47
N ALA A 38 -4.78 11.64 -0.94
CA ALA A 38 -4.25 10.98 0.25
C ALA A 38 -2.83 10.45 0.01
N PHE A 39 -2.60 9.85 -1.15
CA PHE A 39 -1.27 9.36 -1.55
C PHE A 39 -0.23 10.49 -1.58
N ASP A 40 -0.56 11.61 -2.22
CA ASP A 40 0.34 12.75 -2.32
C ASP A 40 0.62 13.38 -0.96
N LEU A 41 -0.41 13.50 -0.11
CA LEU A 41 -0.25 14.01 1.26
C LEU A 41 0.64 13.08 2.11
N ALA A 42 0.43 11.77 2.00
CA ALA A 42 1.23 10.80 2.73
C ALA A 42 2.69 10.82 2.28
N LYS A 43 2.95 10.90 0.98
CA LYS A 43 4.32 11.04 0.44
C LYS A 43 5.00 12.28 1.04
N SER A 44 4.29 13.40 1.08
CA SER A 44 4.82 14.65 1.64
C SER A 44 5.11 14.50 3.13
N LYS A 45 4.18 13.94 3.90
CA LYS A 45 4.36 13.73 5.35
C LYS A 45 5.53 12.80 5.66
N LEU A 46 5.74 11.79 4.83
CA LEU A 46 6.82 10.82 4.99
C LEU A 46 8.13 11.26 4.33
N ASN A 47 8.14 12.44 3.71
CA ASN A 47 9.30 13.02 3.04
C ASN A 47 9.92 12.08 1.99
N ILE A 48 9.09 11.41 1.23
CA ILE A 48 9.54 10.51 0.15
C ILE A 48 9.87 11.34 -1.08
N GLN A 49 11.11 11.21 -1.58
CA GLN A 49 11.62 12.00 -2.70
C GLN A 49 11.55 11.26 -4.03
N SER A 50 11.54 9.94 -4.02
CA SER A 50 11.49 9.15 -5.25
C SER A 50 10.09 9.15 -5.87
N ASN A 51 10.04 8.86 -7.18
CA ASN A 51 8.78 8.69 -7.90
C ASN A 51 8.19 7.33 -7.54
N ILE A 52 6.99 7.33 -6.99
CA ILE A 52 6.26 6.11 -6.62
C ILE A 52 5.03 6.02 -7.51
N LYS A 53 4.81 4.84 -8.08
CA LYS A 53 3.60 4.55 -8.84
C LYS A 53 2.48 4.10 -7.89
N LEU A 54 1.27 4.60 -8.13
CA LEU A 54 0.08 4.14 -7.41
C LEU A 54 -0.75 3.29 -8.37
N HIS A 55 -0.90 2.01 -8.05
CA HIS A 55 -1.62 1.04 -8.87
C HIS A 55 -2.88 0.58 -8.15
N PHE A 56 -4.03 0.90 -8.72
CA PHE A 56 -5.32 0.43 -8.24
C PHE A 56 -5.73 -0.82 -9.01
N ARG A 57 -6.07 -1.85 -8.28
CA ARG A 57 -6.36 -3.13 -8.85
C ARG A 57 -7.36 -3.89 -7.98
N ASN A 58 -8.17 -4.75 -8.58
CA ASN A 58 -9.00 -5.68 -7.83
C ASN A 58 -8.13 -6.87 -7.40
N ILE A 59 -7.65 -6.85 -6.15
CA ILE A 59 -6.80 -7.92 -5.63
C ILE A 59 -7.66 -9.12 -5.26
N ARG A 60 -7.34 -10.27 -5.85
CA ARG A 60 -8.03 -11.52 -5.53
C ARG A 60 -7.68 -11.96 -4.11
N GLN A 61 -8.67 -12.01 -3.24
CA GLN A 61 -8.49 -12.46 -1.87
C GLN A 61 -8.39 -13.98 -1.81
N LYS A 62 -7.42 -14.49 -1.07
CA LYS A 62 -7.23 -15.91 -0.83
C LYS A 62 -7.88 -16.30 0.50
N LYS A 63 -8.41 -17.52 0.57
CA LYS A 63 -8.99 -18.05 1.82
C LYS A 63 -7.96 -17.99 2.95
N GLY A 64 -8.34 -17.38 4.06
CA GLY A 64 -7.46 -17.24 5.23
C GLY A 64 -6.40 -16.16 5.14
N LYS A 65 -6.35 -15.41 4.03
CA LYS A 65 -5.38 -14.32 3.86
C LYS A 65 -6.05 -13.10 3.24
N THR A 66 -6.12 -12.01 3.99
CA THR A 66 -6.64 -10.73 3.51
C THR A 66 -5.48 -9.87 3.03
N THR A 67 -5.52 -9.47 1.77
CA THR A 67 -4.52 -8.58 1.17
C THR A 67 -5.16 -7.25 0.82
N PHE A 68 -4.75 -6.19 1.51
CA PHE A 68 -5.22 -4.81 1.28
C PHE A 68 -4.42 -4.12 0.19
N GLY A 69 -3.14 -4.38 0.13
CA GLY A 69 -2.21 -3.79 -0.82
C GLY A 69 -0.80 -4.31 -0.61
N GLN A 70 0.13 -3.79 -1.42
CA GLN A 70 1.53 -4.19 -1.33
C GLN A 70 2.44 -3.13 -1.95
N PHE A 71 3.66 -3.01 -1.42
CA PHE A 71 4.71 -2.21 -2.05
C PHE A 71 5.72 -3.12 -2.74
N TYR A 72 6.03 -2.81 -4.00
CA TYR A 72 7.04 -3.50 -4.80
C TYR A 72 8.24 -2.59 -4.99
N ASN A 73 9.34 -2.89 -4.29
CA ASN A 73 10.53 -2.03 -4.32
C ASN A 73 11.21 -2.01 -5.69
N ASN A 74 11.23 -3.12 -6.41
CA ASN A 74 11.88 -3.21 -7.72
C ASN A 74 11.24 -2.30 -8.77
N THR A 75 9.92 -2.10 -8.72
CA THR A 75 9.19 -1.23 -9.64
C THR A 75 8.76 0.09 -9.01
N LYS A 76 9.02 0.30 -7.72
CA LYS A 76 8.57 1.47 -6.94
C LYS A 76 7.07 1.69 -7.08
N THR A 77 6.30 0.62 -6.88
CA THR A 77 4.84 0.62 -7.04
C THR A 77 4.15 0.27 -5.73
N VAL A 78 3.21 1.13 -5.33
CA VAL A 78 2.21 0.82 -4.28
C VAL A 78 0.97 0.31 -4.98
N GLU A 79 0.58 -0.92 -4.70
CA GLU A 79 -0.63 -1.55 -5.22
C GLU A 79 -1.69 -1.59 -4.14
N ILE A 80 -2.91 -1.13 -4.47
CA ILE A 80 -4.02 -1.01 -3.51
C ILE A 80 -5.24 -1.72 -4.09
N ASP A 81 -5.92 -2.48 -3.24
CA ASP A 81 -7.20 -3.09 -3.61
C ASP A 81 -8.26 -1.98 -3.77
N CYS A 82 -8.93 -1.97 -4.92
CA CYS A 82 -9.93 -0.95 -5.24
C CYS A 82 -11.37 -1.40 -4.97
N LYS A 83 -11.60 -2.66 -4.61
CA LYS A 83 -12.94 -3.24 -4.54
C LYS A 83 -13.44 -3.52 -3.12
N ASN A 84 -12.60 -4.16 -2.30
CA ASN A 84 -13.09 -4.90 -1.13
C ASN A 84 -13.17 -4.09 0.17
N PHE A 85 -12.62 -2.89 0.21
CA PHE A 85 -12.46 -2.13 1.45
C PHE A 85 -13.01 -0.73 1.34
N ASP A 86 -13.36 -0.12 2.49
CA ASP A 86 -13.84 1.25 2.54
C ASP A 86 -12.70 2.26 2.31
N LEU A 87 -13.08 3.53 2.18
CA LEU A 87 -12.12 4.62 1.91
C LEU A 87 -11.06 4.73 3.00
N LYS A 88 -11.47 4.65 4.26
CA LYS A 88 -10.54 4.77 5.39
C LYS A 88 -9.52 3.64 5.41
N SER A 89 -9.96 2.41 5.14
CA SER A 89 -9.06 1.25 5.05
C SER A 89 -8.09 1.38 3.89
N LYS A 90 -8.55 1.89 2.74
CA LYS A 90 -7.68 2.17 1.59
C LYS A 90 -6.64 3.24 1.91
N VAL A 91 -7.03 4.32 2.57
CA VAL A 91 -6.09 5.38 3.00
C VAL A 91 -5.06 4.84 3.97
N ASN A 92 -5.50 4.07 4.96
CA ASN A 92 -4.58 3.42 5.92
C ASN A 92 -3.55 2.54 5.19
N THR A 93 -4.01 1.75 4.23
CA THR A 93 -3.14 0.87 3.44
C THR A 93 -2.15 1.68 2.59
N ILE A 94 -2.59 2.76 1.97
CA ILE A 94 -1.70 3.66 1.21
C ILE A 94 -0.56 4.16 2.10
N ILE A 95 -0.87 4.62 3.30
CA ILE A 95 0.16 5.11 4.23
C ILE A 95 1.10 3.98 4.62
N HIS A 96 0.56 2.81 4.98
CA HIS A 96 1.33 1.63 5.36
C HIS A 96 2.34 1.26 4.28
N GLU A 97 1.88 1.14 3.04
CA GLU A 97 2.76 0.76 1.92
C GLU A 97 3.77 1.85 1.58
N LEU A 98 3.41 3.12 1.74
CA LEU A 98 4.35 4.23 1.56
C LEU A 98 5.43 4.25 2.66
N VAL A 99 5.12 3.78 3.86
CA VAL A 99 6.17 3.63 4.90
C VAL A 99 7.22 2.63 4.43
N HIS A 100 6.83 1.52 3.81
CA HIS A 100 7.79 0.59 3.22
C HIS A 100 8.64 1.25 2.15
N ALA A 101 8.04 2.07 1.28
CA ALA A 101 8.78 2.84 0.29
C ALA A 101 9.81 3.75 0.96
N GLN A 102 9.45 4.43 2.04
CA GLN A 102 10.35 5.27 2.82
C GLN A 102 11.50 4.44 3.42
N GLN A 103 11.19 3.29 4.01
CA GLN A 103 12.19 2.43 4.62
C GLN A 103 13.25 1.98 3.61
N TYR A 104 12.84 1.62 2.38
CA TYR A 104 13.78 1.28 1.31
C TYR A 104 14.55 2.50 0.80
N GLU A 105 13.87 3.63 0.60
CA GLU A 105 14.50 4.87 0.13
C GLU A 105 15.59 5.34 1.10
N GLN A 106 15.32 5.26 2.40
CA GLN A 106 16.28 5.63 3.44
C GLN A 106 17.34 4.57 3.71
N LYS A 107 17.30 3.46 2.99
CA LYS A 107 18.22 2.32 3.13
C LYS A 107 18.18 1.70 4.52
N ARG A 108 17.07 1.88 5.24
CA ARG A 108 16.85 1.24 6.54
C ARG A 108 16.40 -0.21 6.38
N LEU A 109 15.67 -0.51 5.31
CA LEU A 109 15.22 -1.85 4.95
C LEU A 109 15.84 -2.26 3.63
N SER A 110 16.38 -3.47 3.57
CA SER A 110 16.89 -4.06 2.32
C SER A 110 16.65 -5.58 2.32
N LEU A 111 16.58 -6.13 1.12
CA LEU A 111 16.44 -7.57 0.91
C LEU A 111 17.55 -8.03 -0.04
N LYS A 112 18.39 -8.96 0.43
CA LYS A 112 19.41 -9.62 -0.39
C LYS A 112 19.16 -11.12 -0.37
N GLY A 113 18.75 -11.67 -1.53
CA GLY A 113 18.35 -13.07 -1.59
C GLY A 113 17.15 -13.33 -0.67
N LYS A 114 17.35 -14.16 0.34
CA LYS A 114 16.30 -14.51 1.32
C LYS A 114 16.47 -13.80 2.68
N MET A 115 17.45 -12.88 2.78
CA MET A 115 17.73 -12.21 4.05
C MET A 115 17.30 -10.75 4.00
N TYR A 116 16.50 -10.34 4.97
CA TYR A 116 16.19 -8.94 5.20
C TYR A 116 17.22 -8.31 6.14
N LYS A 117 17.47 -7.05 5.94
CA LYS A 117 18.24 -6.22 6.86
C LYS A 117 17.44 -4.97 7.21
N PHE A 118 17.24 -4.71 8.49
CA PHE A 118 16.51 -3.54 8.96
C PHE A 118 17.24 -2.90 10.13
N GLU A 119 17.52 -1.60 10.04
CA GLU A 119 18.27 -0.84 11.04
C GLU A 119 19.60 -1.52 11.42
N GLY A 120 20.24 -2.14 10.43
CA GLY A 120 21.52 -2.83 10.63
C GLY A 120 21.42 -4.28 11.10
N GLU A 121 20.24 -4.77 11.48
CA GLU A 121 20.05 -6.15 11.92
C GLU A 121 19.54 -7.04 10.78
N GLN A 122 19.99 -8.29 10.77
CA GLN A 122 19.58 -9.30 9.78
C GLN A 122 18.38 -10.09 10.29
N PHE A 123 17.45 -10.37 9.38
CA PHE A 123 16.24 -11.15 9.66
C PHE A 123 16.03 -12.19 8.56
N GLU A 124 15.65 -13.40 8.97
CA GLU A 124 15.23 -14.43 8.04
C GLU A 124 13.82 -14.18 7.51
N GLN A 125 13.45 -14.87 6.44
CA GLN A 125 12.08 -14.84 5.93
C GLN A 125 11.11 -15.33 7.02
N PRO A 126 9.96 -14.66 7.20
CA PRO A 126 8.97 -15.13 8.18
C PRO A 126 8.40 -16.48 7.76
N LYS A 127 8.21 -17.37 8.73
CA LYS A 127 7.68 -18.71 8.50
C LYS A 127 6.16 -18.76 8.48
N ASP A 128 5.51 -17.82 9.17
CA ASP A 128 4.07 -17.74 9.27
C ASP A 128 3.58 -16.30 9.37
N HIS A 129 2.27 -16.13 9.47
CA HIS A 129 1.65 -14.81 9.55
C HIS A 129 2.04 -14.04 10.81
N ASP A 130 2.17 -14.73 11.95
CA ASP A 130 2.53 -14.06 13.21
C ASP A 130 3.95 -13.50 13.17
N GLU A 131 4.90 -14.27 12.64
CA GLU A 131 6.27 -13.78 12.43
C GLU A 131 6.29 -12.57 11.49
N TYR A 132 5.56 -12.65 10.38
CA TYR A 132 5.45 -11.55 9.43
C TYR A 132 4.87 -10.30 10.09
N TYR A 133 3.76 -10.46 10.81
CA TYR A 133 3.05 -9.35 11.48
C TYR A 133 3.95 -8.63 12.50
N ASN A 134 4.86 -9.35 13.15
CA ASN A 134 5.73 -8.82 14.19
C ASN A 134 7.10 -8.37 13.69
N LEU A 135 7.39 -8.43 12.39
CA LEU A 135 8.63 -7.88 11.85
C LEU A 135 8.73 -6.38 12.15
N PRO A 136 9.90 -5.89 12.57
CA PRO A 136 10.02 -4.48 13.01
C PRO A 136 9.54 -3.46 11.99
N TRP A 137 9.79 -3.68 10.72
CA TRP A 137 9.34 -2.76 9.67
C TRP A 137 7.84 -2.82 9.43
N GLU A 138 7.19 -3.96 9.71
CA GLU A 138 5.74 -4.07 9.64
C GLU A 138 5.08 -3.38 10.84
N VAL A 139 5.64 -3.54 12.03
CA VAL A 139 5.18 -2.84 13.24
C VAL A 139 5.25 -1.32 13.04
N GLU A 140 6.38 -0.83 12.55
CA GLU A 140 6.58 0.60 12.27
C GLU A 140 5.55 1.11 11.25
N ALA A 141 5.34 0.36 10.17
CA ALA A 141 4.38 0.75 9.13
C ALA A 141 2.95 0.86 9.67
N ARG A 142 2.52 -0.08 10.50
CA ARG A 142 1.20 -0.02 11.14
C ARG A 142 1.05 1.17 12.08
N GLU A 143 2.05 1.43 12.90
CA GLU A 143 2.02 2.54 13.85
C GLU A 143 1.97 3.89 13.15
N ILE A 144 2.79 4.08 12.12
CA ILE A 144 2.80 5.33 11.34
C ILE A 144 1.49 5.50 10.58
N ALA A 145 0.96 4.44 9.98
CA ALA A 145 -0.33 4.49 9.29
C ALA A 145 -1.44 4.88 10.26
N LYS A 146 -1.49 4.27 11.43
CA LYS A 146 -2.47 4.60 12.47
C LYS A 146 -2.37 6.07 12.90
N LYS A 147 -1.16 6.58 13.04
CA LYS A 147 -0.91 7.96 13.45
C LYS A 147 -1.45 8.99 12.44
N HIS A 148 -1.35 8.72 11.14
CA HIS A 148 -1.66 9.70 10.10
C HIS A 148 -3.02 9.52 9.42
N THR A 149 -3.65 8.37 9.55
CA THR A 149 -4.90 8.08 8.81
C THR A 149 -5.98 9.12 9.09
N ASN A 150 -6.24 9.46 10.34
CA ASN A 150 -7.33 10.39 10.66
C ASN A 150 -7.07 11.80 10.13
N SER A 151 -5.84 12.31 10.25
CA SER A 151 -5.51 13.64 9.74
C SER A 151 -5.61 13.71 8.21
N ILE A 152 -5.19 12.66 7.51
CA ILE A 152 -5.30 12.59 6.06
C ILE A 152 -6.76 12.46 5.64
N MET A 153 -7.56 11.66 6.33
CA MET A 153 -9.00 11.55 6.07
C MET A 153 -9.71 12.91 6.18
N LYS A 154 -9.36 13.71 7.17
CA LYS A 154 -9.90 15.07 7.30
C LYS A 154 -9.47 15.97 6.15
N ALA A 155 -8.22 15.86 5.71
CA ALA A 155 -7.68 16.70 4.65
C ALA A 155 -8.27 16.41 3.27
N ILE A 156 -8.72 15.18 3.03
CA ILE A 156 -9.31 14.77 1.75
C ILE A 156 -10.84 14.81 1.74
N ALA A 157 -11.44 15.11 2.87
CA ALA A 157 -12.91 15.15 3.00
C ALA A 157 -13.54 16.24 2.12
#